data_6fd87dcdbdf9f1f11d09634abf0c160e
#
_entry.id   6fd87dcdbdf9f1f11d09634abf0c160e
#
_cell.length_a   1.000
_cell.length_b   1.000
_cell.length_c   1.000
_cell.angle_alpha   90.00
_cell.angle_beta   90.00
_cell.angle_gamma   90.00
#
_symmetry.space_group_name_H-M   'P 1'
#
loop_
_entity.id
_entity.type
_entity.pdbx_description
1 polymer ?
#
loop_
_entity_poly.entity_id
_entity_poly.type
_entity_poly.pdbx_seq_one_letter_code
_entity_poly.pdbx_strand_id
1 'polypeptide(L)'
;MNILVSPYNKENHYFRSDSTLIRTVPEFYIPDFVESISATPILVFRVDLPGKVIDKKFANRYLGKFMYGVMLTPQMKESVHPDFQEYLKHSLDYSTIIPAIMTEKESLDKFLSEENPFTVEINGWERFRCTQNIPLDKVYEKFSRMTQFCSVRTGDYIAFE
;
A
#
# COMPACT_ATOMS: atom_id res chain seq x y z
N MET A 1 -10.02 -6.38 -8.74
CA MET A 1 -9.33 -6.14 -7.46
C MET A 1 -8.79 -4.73 -7.50
N ASN A 2 -8.96 -3.97 -6.43
CA ASN A 2 -8.43 -2.59 -6.33
C ASN A 2 -7.42 -2.52 -5.19
N ILE A 3 -6.51 -1.54 -5.29
CA ILE A 3 -5.62 -1.18 -4.20
C ILE A 3 -5.98 0.26 -3.81
N LEU A 4 -6.55 0.41 -2.62
CA LEU A 4 -6.89 1.71 -2.05
C LEU A 4 -5.74 2.14 -1.15
N VAL A 5 -5.18 3.31 -1.41
CA VAL A 5 -4.05 3.83 -0.65
C VAL A 5 -4.48 5.02 0.19
N SER A 6 -4.12 5.02 1.46
CA SER A 6 -4.33 6.13 2.39
C SER A 6 -2.98 6.55 2.98
N PRO A 7 -2.49 7.74 2.65
CA PRO A 7 -1.32 8.29 3.32
C PRO A 7 -1.59 8.43 4.83
N TYR A 8 -0.61 8.01 5.65
CA TYR A 8 -0.80 7.97 7.10
C TYR A 8 -1.07 9.36 7.69
N ASN A 9 -0.37 10.37 7.18
CA ASN A 9 -0.43 11.74 7.69
C ASN A 9 -1.37 12.67 6.91
N LYS A 10 -2.19 12.13 5.98
CA LYS A 10 -3.11 12.93 5.16
C LYS A 10 -4.50 12.33 5.21
N GLU A 11 -5.51 13.15 4.92
CA GLU A 11 -6.91 12.72 4.91
C GLU A 11 -7.39 12.23 3.52
N ASN A 12 -6.58 12.42 2.48
CA ASN A 12 -6.89 11.95 1.14
C ASN A 12 -6.63 10.44 0.99
N HIS A 13 -7.23 9.88 -0.01
CA HIS A 13 -6.96 8.51 -0.47
C HIS A 13 -7.04 8.47 -2.00
N TYR A 14 -6.41 7.48 -2.58
CA TYR A 14 -6.42 7.28 -4.03
C TYR A 14 -6.41 5.78 -4.37
N PHE A 15 -6.68 5.49 -5.64
CA PHE A 15 -6.69 4.13 -6.14
C PHE A 15 -5.44 3.84 -6.95
N ARG A 16 -4.99 2.60 -6.86
CA ARG A 16 -4.04 2.01 -7.82
C ARG A 16 -4.71 0.84 -8.51
N SER A 17 -4.44 0.70 -9.80
CA SER A 17 -4.91 -0.43 -10.58
C SER A 17 -4.29 -1.75 -10.06
N ASP A 18 -5.00 -2.86 -10.24
CA ASP A 18 -4.46 -4.20 -9.98
C ASP A 18 -3.30 -4.57 -10.92
N SER A 19 -3.19 -3.93 -12.10
CA SER A 19 -2.02 -4.06 -12.98
C SER A 19 -0.72 -3.59 -12.32
N THR A 20 -0.80 -2.70 -11.31
CA THR A 20 0.37 -2.25 -10.56
C THR A 20 0.91 -3.32 -9.62
N LEU A 21 0.12 -4.35 -9.28
CA LEU A 21 0.47 -5.34 -8.27
C LEU A 21 1.50 -6.35 -8.78
N ILE A 22 2.55 -6.56 -7.99
CA ILE A 22 3.49 -7.66 -8.18
C ILE A 22 3.80 -8.35 -6.85
N ARG A 23 4.02 -9.66 -6.87
CA ARG A 23 4.26 -10.51 -5.69
C ARG A 23 5.73 -10.76 -5.40
N THR A 24 6.52 -10.78 -6.45
CA THR A 24 7.98 -11.02 -6.38
C THR A 24 8.66 -10.10 -7.36
N VAL A 25 9.70 -9.40 -6.93
CA VAL A 25 10.44 -8.47 -7.79
C VAL A 25 11.92 -8.79 -7.73
N PRO A 26 12.45 -9.59 -8.66
CA PRO A 26 13.89 -9.73 -8.82
C PRO A 26 14.50 -8.44 -9.36
N GLU A 27 13.85 -7.81 -10.33
CA GLU A 27 14.30 -6.57 -10.97
C GLU A 27 13.10 -5.72 -11.37
N PHE A 28 13.25 -4.40 -11.28
CA PHE A 28 12.27 -3.43 -11.77
C PHE A 28 12.88 -2.59 -12.88
N TYR A 29 12.30 -2.68 -14.06
CA TYR A 29 12.76 -1.92 -15.24
C TYR A 29 12.07 -0.56 -15.26
N ILE A 30 12.88 0.50 -15.22
CA ILE A 30 12.40 1.88 -15.26
C ILE A 30 12.05 2.22 -16.72
N PRO A 31 10.79 2.58 -17.03
CA PRO A 31 10.42 3.00 -18.37
C PRO A 31 11.15 4.28 -18.83
N ASP A 32 11.38 4.43 -20.12
CA ASP A 32 12.12 5.56 -20.70
C ASP A 32 11.52 6.94 -20.39
N PHE A 33 10.22 7.01 -20.13
CA PHE A 33 9.53 8.26 -19.79
C PHE A 33 9.63 8.63 -18.29
N VAL A 34 10.21 7.77 -17.47
CA VAL A 34 10.41 7.99 -16.03
C VAL A 34 11.82 8.53 -15.80
N GLU A 35 11.92 9.60 -15.01
CA GLU A 35 13.20 10.19 -14.61
C GLU A 35 13.77 9.51 -13.37
N SER A 36 12.94 9.29 -12.37
CA SER A 36 13.33 8.66 -11.11
C SER A 36 12.16 7.90 -10.47
N ILE A 37 12.46 7.02 -9.52
CA ILE A 37 11.47 6.29 -8.75
C ILE A 37 11.75 6.44 -7.27
N SER A 38 10.74 6.82 -6.51
CA SER A 38 10.76 6.75 -5.04
C SER A 38 10.12 5.44 -4.58
N ALA A 39 10.70 4.83 -3.54
CA ALA A 39 10.15 3.64 -2.90
C ALA A 39 9.58 4.03 -1.53
N THR A 40 8.30 3.78 -1.31
CA THR A 40 7.60 4.07 -0.06
C THR A 40 7.18 2.76 0.59
N PRO A 41 7.58 2.50 1.85
CA PRO A 41 7.07 1.36 2.61
C PRO A 41 5.57 1.51 2.86
N ILE A 42 4.85 0.41 2.78
CA ILE A 42 3.41 0.37 3.00
C ILE A 42 3.02 -0.78 3.92
N LEU A 43 2.04 -0.52 4.80
CA LEU A 43 1.32 -1.57 5.52
C LEU A 43 0.04 -1.88 4.76
N VAL A 44 -0.17 -3.13 4.40
CA VAL A 44 -1.28 -3.57 3.53
C VAL A 44 -2.18 -4.54 4.25
N PHE A 45 -3.49 -4.31 4.18
CA PHE A 45 -4.52 -5.25 4.61
C PHE A 45 -5.31 -5.77 3.42
N ARG A 46 -5.68 -7.05 3.49
CA ARG A 46 -6.63 -7.64 2.57
C ARG A 46 -8.05 -7.45 3.10
N VAL A 47 -8.96 -7.07 2.22
CA VAL A 47 -10.39 -6.98 2.51
C VAL A 47 -11.03 -8.37 2.39
N ASP A 48 -11.68 -8.83 3.44
CA ASP A 48 -12.33 -10.15 3.48
C ASP A 48 -13.83 -10.08 3.20
N LEU A 49 -14.48 -8.94 3.47
CA LEU A 49 -15.91 -8.74 3.25
C LEU A 49 -16.18 -7.48 2.42
N PRO A 50 -17.15 -7.52 1.49
CA PRO A 50 -17.54 -6.33 0.74
C PRO A 50 -18.33 -5.37 1.63
N GLY A 51 -18.21 -4.06 1.36
CA GLY A 51 -18.96 -3.06 2.10
C GLY A 51 -18.78 -1.64 1.61
N LYS A 52 -19.60 -0.75 2.16
CA LYS A 52 -19.54 0.70 1.98
C LYS A 52 -20.07 1.38 3.24
N VAL A 53 -19.57 2.58 3.56
CA VAL A 53 -19.99 3.35 4.77
C VAL A 53 -19.83 2.49 6.03
N ILE A 54 -18.65 1.89 6.18
CA ILE A 54 -18.36 0.97 7.29
C ILE A 54 -17.98 1.82 8.53
N ASP A 55 -18.74 1.66 9.61
CA ASP A 55 -18.40 2.27 10.89
C ASP A 55 -17.10 1.67 11.45
N LYS A 56 -16.26 2.50 12.07
CA LYS A 56 -14.99 2.10 12.68
C LYS A 56 -15.11 0.87 13.59
N LYS A 57 -16.18 0.80 14.40
CA LYS A 57 -16.43 -0.32 15.32
C LYS A 57 -16.60 -1.69 14.64
N PHE A 58 -16.92 -1.68 13.33
CA PHE A 58 -17.06 -2.90 12.54
C PHE A 58 -15.87 -3.18 11.63
N ALA A 59 -14.92 -2.25 11.49
CA ALA A 59 -13.78 -2.36 10.56
C ALA A 59 -12.99 -3.64 10.72
N ASN A 60 -12.85 -4.14 11.95
CA ASN A 60 -12.13 -5.39 12.24
C ASN A 60 -12.73 -6.63 11.55
N ARG A 61 -14.00 -6.61 11.14
CA ARG A 61 -14.65 -7.72 10.43
C ARG A 61 -14.32 -7.75 8.95
N TYR A 62 -13.91 -6.60 8.40
CA TYR A 62 -13.65 -6.41 6.97
C TYR A 62 -12.18 -6.57 6.62
N LEU A 63 -11.29 -6.21 7.53
CA LEU A 63 -9.85 -6.35 7.35
C LEU A 63 -9.37 -7.66 7.96
N GLY A 64 -8.82 -8.52 7.13
CA GLY A 64 -8.32 -9.84 7.53
C GLY A 64 -6.80 -9.83 7.71
N LYS A 65 -6.09 -10.42 6.74
CA LYS A 65 -4.63 -10.55 6.76
C LYS A 65 -3.94 -9.25 6.41
N PHE A 66 -2.73 -9.09 6.92
CA PHE A 66 -1.87 -7.96 6.61
C PHE A 66 -0.49 -8.41 6.14
N MET A 67 0.25 -7.49 5.52
CA MET A 67 1.66 -7.62 5.20
C MET A 67 2.29 -6.25 4.97
N TYR A 68 3.59 -6.14 5.20
CA TYR A 68 4.37 -5.00 4.75
C TYR A 68 4.79 -5.19 3.30
N GLY A 69 4.78 -4.12 2.55
CA GLY A 69 5.15 -4.07 1.15
C GLY A 69 5.85 -2.77 0.79
N VAL A 70 6.07 -2.57 -0.49
CA VAL A 70 6.70 -1.36 -1.03
C VAL A 70 5.88 -0.85 -2.20
N MET A 71 5.67 0.45 -2.25
CA MET A 71 5.07 1.15 -3.36
C MET A 71 6.11 1.99 -4.08
N LEU A 72 6.21 1.80 -5.38
CA LEU A 72 7.08 2.57 -6.25
C LEU A 72 6.26 3.71 -6.88
N THR A 73 6.74 4.93 -6.70
CA THR A 73 6.10 6.12 -7.27
C THR A 73 7.05 6.77 -8.25
N PRO A 74 6.70 6.80 -9.55
CA PRO A 74 7.55 7.39 -10.57
C PRO A 74 7.46 8.91 -10.55
N GLN A 75 8.59 9.55 -10.80
CA GLN A 75 8.70 10.94 -11.23
C GLN A 75 8.91 10.94 -12.74
N MET A 76 8.05 11.62 -13.46
CA MET A 76 8.10 11.65 -14.92
C MET A 76 9.10 12.68 -15.42
N LYS A 77 9.67 12.43 -16.59
CA LYS A 77 10.46 13.41 -17.34
C LYS A 77 9.57 14.59 -17.74
N GLU A 78 10.15 15.78 -17.87
CA GLU A 78 9.44 17.01 -18.30
C GLU A 78 8.74 16.86 -19.65
N SER A 79 9.22 15.95 -20.51
CA SER A 79 8.62 15.66 -21.82
C SER A 79 7.23 15.00 -21.72
N VAL A 80 6.86 14.46 -20.57
CA VAL A 80 5.52 13.86 -20.35
C VAL A 80 4.52 14.97 -20.02
N HIS A 81 3.41 15.02 -20.77
CA HIS A 81 2.38 16.02 -20.56
C HIS A 81 1.85 15.98 -19.11
N PRO A 82 1.66 17.14 -18.44
CA PRO A 82 1.25 17.18 -17.02
C PRO A 82 0.01 16.37 -16.69
N ASP A 83 -0.99 16.33 -17.55
CA ASP A 83 -2.23 15.58 -17.33
C ASP A 83 -2.00 14.06 -17.22
N PHE A 84 -0.98 13.54 -17.90
CA PHE A 84 -0.59 12.13 -17.79
C PHE A 84 0.28 11.84 -16.57
N GLN A 85 1.03 12.81 -16.08
CA GLN A 85 1.94 12.61 -14.95
C GLN A 85 1.17 12.14 -13.70
N GLU A 86 0.05 12.80 -13.38
CA GLU A 86 -0.74 12.43 -12.19
C GLU A 86 -1.37 11.05 -12.33
N TYR A 87 -1.88 10.71 -13.52
CA TYR A 87 -2.41 9.38 -13.81
C TYR A 87 -1.33 8.29 -13.67
N LEU A 88 -0.16 8.49 -14.28
CA LEU A 88 0.91 7.51 -14.32
C LEU A 88 1.53 7.25 -12.94
N LYS A 89 1.52 8.23 -12.02
CA LYS A 89 1.97 8.03 -10.63
C LYS A 89 1.28 6.86 -9.94
N HIS A 90 0.00 6.62 -10.28
CA HIS A 90 -0.83 5.64 -9.61
C HIS A 90 -1.15 4.41 -10.45
N SER A 91 -0.72 4.38 -11.72
CA SER A 91 -1.07 3.32 -12.67
C SER A 91 0.12 2.62 -13.32
N LEU A 92 1.36 2.94 -12.91
CA LEU A 92 2.54 2.29 -13.45
C LEU A 92 2.52 0.79 -13.09
N ASP A 93 2.61 -0.06 -14.10
CA ASP A 93 2.60 -1.51 -13.93
C ASP A 93 3.72 -1.99 -13.00
N TYR A 94 3.42 -3.02 -12.20
CA TYR A 94 4.36 -3.66 -11.27
C TYR A 94 4.97 -2.75 -10.20
N SER A 95 4.36 -1.62 -9.94
CA SER A 95 4.85 -0.61 -9.00
C SER A 95 4.29 -0.73 -7.58
N THR A 96 3.50 -1.77 -7.29
CA THR A 96 2.98 -2.08 -5.94
C THR A 96 3.40 -3.49 -5.55
N ILE A 97 4.40 -3.59 -4.70
CA ILE A 97 5.03 -4.85 -4.31
C ILE A 97 4.38 -5.31 -3.01
N ILE A 98 3.58 -6.38 -3.08
CA ILE A 98 2.92 -6.98 -1.91
C ILE A 98 3.26 -8.47 -1.89
N PRO A 99 3.99 -8.98 -0.89
CA PRO A 99 4.31 -10.39 -0.78
C PRO A 99 3.07 -11.29 -0.83
N ALA A 100 3.21 -12.49 -1.36
CA ALA A 100 2.10 -13.44 -1.49
C ALA A 100 1.64 -13.99 -0.12
N ILE A 101 2.59 -14.12 0.82
CA ILE A 101 2.32 -14.63 2.16
C ILE A 101 1.91 -13.45 3.04
N MET A 102 0.71 -13.54 3.60
CA MET A 102 0.15 -12.54 4.50
C MET A 102 -0.11 -13.15 5.87
N THR A 103 0.04 -12.35 6.90
CA THR A 103 -0.10 -12.73 8.31
C THR A 103 -1.47 -12.33 8.84
N GLU A 104 -1.99 -13.06 9.82
CA GLU A 104 -3.25 -12.72 10.48
C GLU A 104 -3.11 -11.38 11.25
N LYS A 105 -4.10 -10.51 11.14
CA LYS A 105 -4.06 -9.14 11.67
C LYS A 105 -3.85 -9.06 13.18
N GLU A 106 -4.26 -10.09 13.92
CA GLU A 106 -4.10 -10.16 15.37
C GLU A 106 -2.63 -10.21 15.81
N SER A 107 -1.75 -10.55 14.88
CA SER A 107 -0.30 -10.56 15.11
C SER A 107 0.37 -9.20 14.86
N LEU A 108 -0.36 -8.20 14.36
CA LEU A 108 0.23 -6.92 13.94
C LEU A 108 1.05 -6.25 15.05
N ASP A 109 0.50 -6.17 16.26
CA ASP A 109 1.15 -5.46 17.38
C ASP A 109 2.50 -6.08 17.80
N LYS A 110 2.72 -7.34 17.44
CA LYS A 110 3.95 -8.09 17.74
C LYS A 110 4.79 -8.41 16.50
N PHE A 111 4.35 -7.95 15.34
CA PHE A 111 4.98 -8.37 14.07
C PHE A 111 6.34 -7.72 13.87
N LEU A 112 6.48 -6.45 14.21
CA LEU A 112 7.74 -5.72 14.15
C LEU A 112 8.33 -5.55 15.55
N SER A 113 9.66 -5.65 15.63
CA SER A 113 10.47 -5.37 16.81
C SER A 113 11.88 -4.99 16.37
N GLU A 114 12.75 -4.62 17.33
CA GLU A 114 14.16 -4.39 17.05
C GLU A 114 14.87 -5.65 16.50
N GLU A 115 14.42 -6.84 16.92
CA GLU A 115 14.97 -8.12 16.47
C GLU A 115 14.35 -8.57 15.13
N ASN A 116 13.16 -8.09 14.80
CA ASN A 116 12.44 -8.42 13.55
C ASN A 116 11.92 -7.14 12.87
N PRO A 117 12.79 -6.28 12.34
CA PRO A 117 12.38 -5.06 11.65
C PRO A 117 11.84 -5.37 10.25
N PHE A 118 10.96 -4.51 9.76
CA PHE A 118 10.70 -4.42 8.33
C PHE A 118 11.78 -3.57 7.67
N THR A 119 12.49 -4.13 6.71
CA THR A 119 13.54 -3.44 5.96
C THR A 119 13.24 -3.41 4.47
N VAL A 120 13.63 -2.33 3.81
CA VAL A 120 13.62 -2.22 2.35
C VAL A 120 15.07 -2.02 1.89
N GLU A 121 15.53 -2.94 1.06
CA GLU A 121 16.84 -2.87 0.43
C GLU A 121 16.70 -2.60 -1.06
N ILE A 122 17.53 -1.71 -1.59
CA ILE A 122 17.60 -1.39 -3.01
C ILE A 122 19.06 -1.53 -3.45
N ASN A 123 19.31 -2.40 -4.40
CA ASN A 123 20.67 -2.68 -4.91
C ASN A 123 21.68 -3.07 -3.81
N GLY A 124 21.21 -3.87 -2.84
CA GLY A 124 22.04 -4.33 -1.71
C GLY A 124 22.24 -3.30 -0.58
N TRP A 125 21.60 -2.14 -0.66
CA TRP A 125 21.68 -1.11 0.37
C TRP A 125 20.35 -0.98 1.12
N GLU A 126 20.39 -1.07 2.46
CA GLU A 126 19.22 -0.76 3.30
C GLU A 126 18.85 0.72 3.14
N ARG A 127 17.62 0.98 2.70
CA ARG A 127 17.05 2.32 2.47
C ARG A 127 16.02 2.71 3.50
N PHE A 128 15.40 1.71 4.12
CA PHE A 128 14.37 1.94 5.13
C PHE A 128 14.39 0.80 6.15
N ARG A 129 14.17 1.16 7.40
CA ARG A 129 14.01 0.24 8.53
C ARG A 129 12.88 0.72 9.42
N CYS A 130 11.96 -0.16 9.80
CA CYS A 130 10.88 0.11 10.73
C CYS A 130 10.77 -1.01 11.76
N THR A 131 10.71 -0.64 13.02
CA THR A 131 10.59 -1.55 14.17
C THR A 131 9.26 -1.39 14.90
N GLN A 132 8.43 -0.42 14.47
CA GLN A 132 7.18 -0.09 15.13
C GLN A 132 6.00 -0.28 14.17
N ASN A 133 4.91 -0.84 14.70
CA ASN A 133 3.69 -1.04 13.96
C ASN A 133 2.76 0.19 14.05
N ILE A 134 1.96 0.38 13.01
CA ILE A 134 0.83 1.32 13.04
C ILE A 134 -0.24 0.72 13.95
N PRO A 135 -0.77 1.46 14.94
CA PRO A 135 -1.84 0.95 15.80
C PRO A 135 -3.10 0.58 14.99
N LEU A 136 -3.66 -0.61 15.24
CA LEU A 136 -4.88 -1.08 14.57
C LEU A 136 -6.05 -0.11 14.66
N ASP A 137 -6.17 0.61 15.77
CA ASP A 137 -7.22 1.62 15.95
C ASP A 137 -7.15 2.74 14.89
N LYS A 138 -5.95 3.16 14.53
CA LYS A 138 -5.71 4.12 13.44
C LYS A 138 -6.01 3.54 12.06
N VAL A 139 -5.67 2.28 11.85
CA VAL A 139 -6.03 1.54 10.63
C VAL A 139 -7.54 1.51 10.45
N TYR A 140 -8.29 1.16 11.50
CA TYR A 140 -9.76 1.10 11.45
C TYR A 140 -10.40 2.47 11.23
N GLU A 141 -9.86 3.52 11.83
CA GLU A 141 -10.31 4.89 11.62
C GLU A 141 -10.17 5.31 10.15
N LYS A 142 -8.98 5.11 9.57
CA LYS A 142 -8.74 5.45 8.17
C LYS A 142 -9.56 4.59 7.21
N PHE A 143 -9.67 3.29 7.45
CA PHE A 143 -10.52 2.40 6.67
C PHE A 143 -11.98 2.85 6.68
N SER A 144 -12.52 3.17 7.86
CA SER A 144 -13.87 3.69 8.00
C SER A 144 -14.08 4.94 7.14
N ARG A 145 -13.16 5.90 7.19
CA ARG A 145 -13.21 7.12 6.37
C ARG A 145 -13.18 6.84 4.87
N MET A 146 -12.29 5.97 4.42
CA MET A 146 -12.20 5.58 3.00
C MET A 146 -13.53 5.02 2.48
N THR A 147 -14.18 4.17 3.27
CA THR A 147 -15.45 3.55 2.88
C THR A 147 -16.65 4.49 2.84
N GLN A 148 -16.54 5.73 3.36
CA GLN A 148 -17.57 6.76 3.16
C GLN A 148 -17.66 7.16 1.68
N PHE A 149 -16.54 7.16 0.97
CA PHE A 149 -16.45 7.62 -0.41
C PHE A 149 -16.52 6.48 -1.42
N CYS A 150 -15.99 5.30 -1.09
CA CYS A 150 -15.89 4.19 -2.02
C CYS A 150 -16.35 2.86 -1.39
N SER A 151 -16.82 1.96 -2.24
CA SER A 151 -17.11 0.58 -1.85
C SER A 151 -15.84 -0.25 -1.90
N VAL A 152 -15.70 -1.19 -0.96
CA VAL A 152 -14.65 -2.21 -0.97
C VAL A 152 -15.26 -3.57 -1.30
N ARG A 153 -14.46 -4.45 -1.88
CA ARG A 153 -14.85 -5.82 -2.26
C ARG A 153 -13.90 -6.83 -1.64
N THR A 154 -14.38 -8.02 -1.46
CA THR A 154 -13.52 -9.14 -1.05
C THR A 154 -12.35 -9.29 -2.02
N GLY A 155 -11.14 -9.35 -1.47
CA GLY A 155 -9.91 -9.44 -2.23
C GLY A 155 -9.27 -8.09 -2.60
N ASP A 156 -9.93 -6.96 -2.35
CA ASP A 156 -9.28 -5.65 -2.45
C ASP A 156 -8.18 -5.50 -1.39
N TYR A 157 -7.23 -4.61 -1.65
CA TYR A 157 -6.19 -4.24 -0.71
C TYR A 157 -6.36 -2.81 -0.22
N ILE A 158 -6.10 -2.61 1.06
CA ILE A 158 -6.01 -1.29 1.69
C ILE A 158 -4.57 -1.10 2.10
N ALA A 159 -3.90 -0.09 1.56
CA ALA A 159 -2.51 0.23 1.84
C ALA A 159 -2.41 1.55 2.62
N PHE A 160 -1.57 1.56 3.63
CA PHE A 160 -1.22 2.74 4.43
C PHE A 160 0.25 3.07 4.17
N GLU A 161 0.55 4.29 3.68
CA GLU A 161 1.88 4.81 3.38
C GLU A 161 2.32 5.93 4.33
#